data_9de6942ff88f11f695780e2aca73f463
#
_entry.id   9de6942ff88f11f695780e2aca73f463
#
_cell.length_a   1.000
_cell.length_b   1.000
_cell.length_c   1.000
_cell.angle_alpha   90.00
_cell.angle_beta   90.00
_cell.angle_gamma   90.00
#
_symmetry.space_group_name_H-M   'P 1'
#
loop_
_entity.id
_entity.type
_entity.pdbx_description
1 polymer ?
#
loop_
_entity_poly.entity_id
_entity_poly.type
_entity_poly.pdbx_seq_one_letter_code
_entity_poly.pdbx_strand_id
1 'polypeptide(L)'
;MQSSKILVAFGAGLLLATALSPAYAARTDINVGMVLEPPNLDPTGGAAAASDEIVYANVFEGLTRFDSSGAVIPALAESWEISGDGLTYTFKLHTGVTFHDGTPMDSADVVFSLDRARAEGSTNAQKGLFAGIASVAAPDAETVVITLNQPNGSFLFNLAWGDAVIVAPESADNNATTPIGTGPFAFVEWVQGDRVELSKNPNYWGTPVALDEVTFKFVGDPTAAFAAMMTEDLDAFPNFPSPETLPQLEADPRFNVIVGSTEGETIMSMNNKRAPFDNVKVREAVAHAINRQEIIDGAMFGYGTPIGTFFAPHNPAYVDLTGISDYDPEKSRALLAEAGYPDGFATT
;
A
#
# COMPACT_ATOMS: atom_id res chain seq x y z
N MET A 1 -39.34 89.55 -13.27
CA MET A 1 -39.16 88.42 -14.22
C MET A 1 -38.20 87.44 -13.55
N GLN A 2 -38.74 86.40 -12.91
CA GLN A 2 -37.99 85.41 -12.19
C GLN A 2 -37.93 84.11 -13.04
N SER A 3 -36.73 83.69 -13.38
CA SER A 3 -36.50 82.42 -14.12
C SER A 3 -36.27 81.31 -13.13
N SER A 4 -37.19 80.34 -13.05
CA SER A 4 -37.07 79.13 -12.31
C SER A 4 -36.14 78.18 -13.06
N LYS A 5 -35.08 77.73 -12.41
CA LYS A 5 -34.22 76.58 -12.86
C LYS A 5 -34.74 75.26 -12.27
N ILE A 6 -35.16 74.36 -13.15
CA ILE A 6 -35.53 73.01 -12.80
C ILE A 6 -34.25 72.21 -12.75
N LEU A 7 -33.98 71.63 -11.61
CA LEU A 7 -32.84 70.66 -11.37
C LEU A 7 -33.38 69.25 -11.60
N VAL A 8 -32.92 68.59 -12.65
CA VAL A 8 -33.20 67.16 -12.90
C VAL A 8 -32.10 66.32 -12.25
N ALA A 9 -32.42 65.59 -11.20
CA ALA A 9 -31.53 64.65 -10.56
C ALA A 9 -31.61 63.31 -11.29
N PHE A 10 -30.52 62.92 -11.98
CA PHE A 10 -30.32 61.53 -12.48
C PHE A 10 -29.87 60.61 -11.34
N GLY A 11 -30.75 59.73 -10.88
CA GLY A 11 -30.40 58.66 -9.97
C GLY A 11 -29.76 57.49 -10.76
N ALA A 12 -28.46 57.33 -10.65
CA ALA A 12 -27.77 56.11 -11.14
C ALA A 12 -28.01 54.95 -10.17
N GLY A 13 -28.94 54.09 -10.52
CA GLY A 13 -29.12 52.80 -9.81
C GLY A 13 -27.98 51.84 -10.15
N LEU A 14 -27.10 51.58 -9.20
CA LEU A 14 -26.06 50.56 -9.30
C LEU A 14 -26.73 49.18 -9.07
N LEU A 15 -27.02 48.45 -10.14
CA LEU A 15 -27.40 47.03 -10.08
C LEU A 15 -26.13 46.21 -9.74
N LEU A 16 -25.94 45.83 -8.47
CA LEU A 16 -25.01 44.79 -8.09
C LEU A 16 -25.58 43.47 -8.60
N ALA A 17 -25.10 43.00 -9.74
CA ALA A 17 -25.23 41.61 -10.16
C ALA A 17 -24.31 40.75 -9.29
N THR A 18 -24.87 40.16 -8.23
CA THR A 18 -24.19 39.07 -7.52
C THR A 18 -24.13 37.89 -8.47
N ALA A 19 -22.96 37.63 -9.05
CA ALA A 19 -22.68 36.41 -9.76
C ALA A 19 -22.75 35.28 -8.73
N LEU A 20 -23.86 34.57 -8.67
CA LEU A 20 -23.94 33.25 -8.04
C LEU A 20 -23.09 32.31 -8.90
N SER A 21 -21.82 32.12 -8.54
CA SER A 21 -21.06 30.99 -9.04
C SER A 21 -21.83 29.72 -8.65
N PRO A 22 -22.16 28.82 -9.58
CA PRO A 22 -22.73 27.55 -9.21
C PRO A 22 -21.73 26.88 -8.27
N ALA A 23 -22.15 26.63 -7.03
CA ALA A 23 -21.40 25.73 -6.15
C ALA A 23 -21.53 24.34 -6.78
N TYR A 24 -20.52 23.91 -7.53
CA TYR A 24 -20.41 22.53 -7.89
C TYR A 24 -20.32 21.77 -6.57
N ALA A 25 -21.29 20.91 -6.31
CA ALA A 25 -21.17 19.95 -5.23
C ALA A 25 -19.84 19.19 -5.44
N ALA A 26 -18.99 19.17 -4.41
CA ALA A 26 -17.76 18.39 -4.49
C ALA A 26 -18.13 16.96 -4.81
N ARG A 27 -17.44 16.36 -5.77
CA ARG A 27 -17.56 14.93 -6.10
C ARG A 27 -17.21 14.12 -4.87
N THR A 28 -18.01 13.13 -4.53
CA THR A 28 -17.83 12.25 -3.37
C THR A 28 -17.51 10.81 -3.77
N ASP A 29 -17.27 10.57 -5.07
CA ASP A 29 -16.83 9.30 -5.64
C ASP A 29 -15.43 9.45 -6.25
N ILE A 30 -14.68 8.35 -6.31
CA ILE A 30 -13.36 8.28 -6.94
C ILE A 30 -13.18 6.95 -7.69
N ASN A 31 -12.61 7.02 -8.90
CA ASN A 31 -12.18 5.87 -9.68
C ASN A 31 -10.65 5.75 -9.62
N VAL A 32 -10.15 4.65 -9.06
CA VAL A 32 -8.72 4.37 -8.90
C VAL A 32 -8.32 3.26 -9.87
N GLY A 33 -7.37 3.52 -10.75
CA GLY A 33 -6.81 2.52 -11.64
C GLY A 33 -5.82 1.60 -10.93
N MET A 34 -5.84 0.31 -11.24
CA MET A 34 -4.89 -0.70 -10.77
C MET A 34 -4.37 -1.53 -11.94
N VAL A 35 -3.09 -1.88 -11.89
CA VAL A 35 -2.49 -2.74 -12.94
C VAL A 35 -2.96 -4.18 -12.83
N LEU A 36 -3.14 -4.70 -11.61
CA LEU A 36 -3.45 -6.09 -11.34
C LEU A 36 -4.79 -6.24 -10.62
N GLU A 37 -5.59 -7.18 -11.10
CA GLU A 37 -6.73 -7.68 -10.34
C GLU A 37 -6.25 -8.56 -9.18
N PRO A 38 -6.79 -8.41 -7.96
CA PRO A 38 -6.47 -9.28 -6.84
C PRO A 38 -6.98 -10.71 -7.08
N PRO A 39 -6.25 -11.75 -6.63
CA PRO A 39 -6.72 -13.12 -6.73
C PRO A 39 -7.85 -13.43 -5.73
N ASN A 40 -7.96 -12.66 -4.68
CA ASN A 40 -8.99 -12.69 -3.64
C ASN A 40 -8.94 -11.38 -2.82
N LEU A 41 -9.92 -11.17 -1.93
CA LEU A 41 -10.04 -9.97 -1.09
C LEU A 41 -9.75 -10.23 0.40
N ASP A 42 -9.20 -11.40 0.77
CA ASP A 42 -8.74 -11.68 2.14
C ASP A 42 -7.22 -11.48 2.24
N PRO A 43 -6.72 -10.39 2.85
CA PRO A 43 -5.29 -10.13 2.95
C PRO A 43 -4.58 -11.16 3.84
N THR A 44 -5.32 -11.87 4.69
CA THR A 44 -4.77 -12.93 5.55
C THR A 44 -4.70 -14.29 4.86
N GLY A 45 -5.17 -14.40 3.62
CA GLY A 45 -5.29 -15.66 2.86
C GLY A 45 -4.26 -15.85 1.74
N GLY A 46 -3.31 -14.94 1.56
CA GLY A 46 -2.33 -14.99 0.47
C GLY A 46 -1.27 -13.91 0.56
N ALA A 47 -0.46 -13.75 -0.51
CA ALA A 47 0.66 -12.80 -0.58
C ALA A 47 0.48 -11.74 -1.68
N ALA A 48 -0.74 -11.53 -2.17
CA ALA A 48 -0.96 -10.65 -3.30
C ALA A 48 -1.11 -9.19 -2.86
N ALA A 49 -0.13 -8.35 -3.15
CA ALA A 49 -0.16 -6.91 -2.87
C ALA A 49 -1.43 -6.22 -3.42
N ALA A 50 -1.94 -6.68 -4.58
CA ALA A 50 -3.18 -6.16 -5.15
C ALA A 50 -4.41 -6.35 -4.24
N SER A 51 -4.43 -7.38 -3.38
CA SER A 51 -5.47 -7.53 -2.35
C SER A 51 -5.34 -6.41 -1.31
N ASP A 52 -4.14 -6.21 -0.77
CA ASP A 52 -3.89 -5.19 0.26
C ASP A 52 -4.16 -3.78 -0.27
N GLU A 53 -3.81 -3.48 -1.52
CA GLU A 53 -4.07 -2.17 -2.15
C GLU A 53 -5.57 -1.79 -2.12
N ILE A 54 -6.47 -2.77 -2.18
CA ILE A 54 -7.92 -2.54 -2.09
C ILE A 54 -8.42 -2.55 -0.65
N VAL A 55 -8.05 -3.58 0.13
CA VAL A 55 -8.76 -3.87 1.37
C VAL A 55 -8.06 -3.42 2.65
N TYR A 56 -6.72 -3.27 2.66
CA TYR A 56 -6.00 -2.81 3.84
C TYR A 56 -6.29 -1.35 4.13
N ALA A 57 -6.63 -1.04 5.39
CA ALA A 57 -7.04 0.27 5.87
C ALA A 57 -8.30 0.88 5.20
N ASN A 58 -8.85 0.22 4.18
CA ASN A 58 -10.14 0.57 3.58
C ASN A 58 -11.28 -0.29 4.16
N VAL A 59 -11.12 -1.61 4.09
CA VAL A 59 -12.11 -2.59 4.56
C VAL A 59 -11.69 -3.21 5.88
N PHE A 60 -10.42 -3.61 5.99
CA PHE A 60 -9.86 -4.25 7.18
C PHE A 60 -8.87 -3.36 7.91
N GLU A 61 -8.81 -3.50 9.21
CA GLU A 61 -7.88 -2.80 10.09
C GLU A 61 -7.17 -3.78 11.03
N GLY A 62 -5.94 -3.44 11.41
CA GLY A 62 -5.16 -4.17 12.41
C GLY A 62 -5.21 -3.52 13.79
N LEU A 63 -4.50 -4.08 14.77
CA LEU A 63 -4.29 -3.43 16.07
C LEU A 63 -3.49 -2.14 15.92
N THR A 64 -2.51 -2.15 15.04
CA THR A 64 -1.65 -1.03 14.69
C THR A 64 -1.70 -0.79 13.18
N ARG A 65 -1.24 0.36 12.71
CA ARG A 65 -1.11 0.69 11.29
C ARG A 65 0.12 1.57 11.05
N PHE A 66 0.49 1.77 9.80
CA PHE A 66 1.50 2.74 9.40
C PHE A 66 0.88 4.12 9.16
N ASP A 67 1.61 5.15 9.53
CA ASP A 67 1.34 6.50 9.02
C ASP A 67 2.10 6.76 7.69
N SER A 68 1.95 7.95 7.13
CA SER A 68 2.61 8.35 5.87
C SER A 68 4.15 8.44 5.95
N SER A 69 4.73 8.37 7.14
CA SER A 69 6.18 8.31 7.36
C SER A 69 6.71 6.89 7.57
N GLY A 70 5.81 5.89 7.59
CA GLY A 70 6.13 4.50 7.92
C GLY A 70 6.24 4.23 9.43
N ALA A 71 5.88 5.20 10.28
CA ALA A 71 5.84 4.98 11.71
C ALA A 71 4.61 4.17 12.12
N VAL A 72 4.80 3.27 13.10
CA VAL A 72 3.69 2.48 13.66
C VAL A 72 2.86 3.34 14.61
N ILE A 73 1.58 3.44 14.35
CA ILE A 73 0.61 4.20 15.14
C ILE A 73 -0.57 3.33 15.57
N PRO A 74 -1.35 3.75 16.59
CA PRO A 74 -2.60 3.10 16.97
C PRO A 74 -3.60 2.95 15.81
N ALA A 75 -4.38 1.85 15.84
CA ALA A 75 -5.53 1.60 14.97
C ALA A 75 -6.66 1.02 15.80
N LEU A 76 -7.06 -0.25 15.66
CA LEU A 76 -8.10 -0.85 16.54
C LEU A 76 -7.66 -0.90 18.00
N ALA A 77 -6.37 -0.94 18.29
CA ALA A 77 -5.86 -0.64 19.61
C ALA A 77 -5.71 0.87 19.81
N GLU A 78 -6.32 1.42 20.86
CA GLU A 78 -6.16 2.82 21.29
C GLU A 78 -4.74 3.08 21.82
N SER A 79 -4.20 2.09 22.51
CA SER A 79 -2.87 2.15 23.13
C SER A 79 -2.32 0.77 23.45
N TRP A 80 -1.07 0.70 23.81
CA TRP A 80 -0.43 -0.52 24.32
C TRP A 80 0.65 -0.22 25.35
N GLU A 81 0.90 -1.22 26.21
CA GLU A 81 2.01 -1.25 27.16
C GLU A 81 2.91 -2.45 26.86
N ILE A 82 4.22 -2.28 27.05
CA ILE A 82 5.22 -3.32 26.86
C ILE A 82 5.88 -3.57 28.20
N SER A 83 5.94 -4.83 28.63
CA SER A 83 6.64 -5.22 29.86
C SER A 83 8.13 -4.91 29.79
N GLY A 84 8.78 -4.71 30.94
CA GLY A 84 10.18 -4.34 31.01
C GLY A 84 11.17 -5.36 30.41
N ASP A 85 10.74 -6.61 30.27
CA ASP A 85 11.50 -7.69 29.60
C ASP A 85 11.20 -7.79 28.09
N GLY A 86 10.27 -6.98 27.58
CA GLY A 86 9.88 -6.96 26.16
C GLY A 86 9.10 -8.20 25.69
N LEU A 87 8.57 -9.00 26.64
CA LEU A 87 7.87 -10.24 26.31
C LEU A 87 6.35 -10.10 26.27
N THR A 88 5.77 -9.16 27.03
CA THR A 88 4.33 -9.02 27.12
C THR A 88 3.88 -7.68 26.59
N TYR A 89 2.91 -7.72 25.68
CA TYR A 89 2.25 -6.56 25.09
C TYR A 89 0.79 -6.57 25.55
N THR A 90 0.36 -5.51 26.21
CA THR A 90 -1.03 -5.33 26.64
C THR A 90 -1.66 -4.22 25.82
N PHE A 91 -2.62 -4.58 24.98
CA PHE A 91 -3.36 -3.64 24.13
C PHE A 91 -4.69 -3.28 24.76
N LYS A 92 -5.04 -1.99 24.69
CA LYS A 92 -6.39 -1.50 24.94
C LYS A 92 -7.07 -1.25 23.61
N LEU A 93 -8.27 -1.83 23.44
CA LEU A 93 -9.06 -1.68 22.21
C LEU A 93 -9.98 -0.47 22.29
N HIS A 94 -10.27 0.15 21.14
CA HIS A 94 -11.35 1.10 21.02
C HIS A 94 -12.69 0.42 21.31
N THR A 95 -13.57 1.12 22.03
CA THR A 95 -14.93 0.64 22.35
C THR A 95 -15.93 1.06 21.29
N GLY A 96 -16.98 0.25 21.09
CA GLY A 96 -18.06 0.56 20.15
C GLY A 96 -17.72 0.36 18.69
N VAL A 97 -16.59 -0.29 18.38
CA VAL A 97 -16.23 -0.72 17.03
C VAL A 97 -17.18 -1.82 16.58
N THR A 98 -17.66 -1.73 15.34
CA THR A 98 -18.48 -2.78 14.72
C THR A 98 -17.89 -3.18 13.37
N PHE A 99 -18.06 -4.44 13.01
CA PHE A 99 -17.86 -4.89 11.64
C PHE A 99 -18.95 -4.32 10.73
N HIS A 100 -18.75 -4.38 9.42
CA HIS A 100 -19.67 -3.84 8.41
C HIS A 100 -21.07 -4.47 8.45
N ASP A 101 -21.19 -5.69 8.95
CA ASP A 101 -22.47 -6.38 9.15
C ASP A 101 -23.20 -5.98 10.44
N GLY A 102 -22.60 -5.09 11.26
CA GLY A 102 -23.13 -4.59 12.51
C GLY A 102 -22.78 -5.44 13.74
N THR A 103 -22.04 -6.54 13.59
CA THR A 103 -21.55 -7.31 14.74
C THR A 103 -20.50 -6.50 15.51
N PRO A 104 -20.51 -6.51 16.86
CA PRO A 104 -19.50 -5.81 17.64
C PRO A 104 -18.14 -6.49 17.51
N MET A 105 -17.07 -5.70 17.42
CA MET A 105 -15.69 -6.18 17.49
C MET A 105 -15.20 -6.09 18.94
N ASP A 106 -14.58 -7.17 19.42
CA ASP A 106 -13.97 -7.22 20.73
C ASP A 106 -12.63 -7.98 20.75
N SER A 107 -12.07 -8.19 21.94
CA SER A 107 -10.80 -8.89 22.13
C SER A 107 -10.82 -10.37 21.70
N ALA A 108 -11.98 -11.01 21.61
CA ALA A 108 -12.09 -12.40 21.14
C ALA A 108 -11.82 -12.50 19.64
N ASP A 109 -12.20 -11.47 18.84
CA ASP A 109 -11.89 -11.40 17.41
C ASP A 109 -10.39 -11.26 17.18
N VAL A 110 -9.71 -10.51 18.04
CA VAL A 110 -8.24 -10.37 17.99
C VAL A 110 -7.56 -11.71 18.28
N VAL A 111 -8.02 -12.42 19.32
CA VAL A 111 -7.52 -13.77 19.63
C VAL A 111 -7.74 -14.70 18.45
N PHE A 112 -8.95 -14.73 17.88
CA PHE A 112 -9.28 -15.54 16.72
C PHE A 112 -8.36 -15.23 15.53
N SER A 113 -8.22 -13.96 15.18
CA SER A 113 -7.44 -13.52 14.01
C SER A 113 -5.96 -13.92 14.12
N LEU A 114 -5.33 -13.68 15.27
CA LEU A 114 -3.92 -14.02 15.47
C LEU A 114 -3.72 -15.53 15.60
N ASP A 115 -4.65 -16.27 16.21
CA ASP A 115 -4.59 -17.73 16.27
C ASP A 115 -4.79 -18.36 14.89
N ARG A 116 -5.71 -17.82 14.07
CA ARG A 116 -5.89 -18.21 12.67
C ARG A 116 -4.62 -17.97 11.84
N ALA A 117 -4.00 -16.77 11.98
CA ALA A 117 -2.79 -16.41 11.24
C ALA A 117 -1.61 -17.34 11.54
N ARG A 118 -1.43 -17.77 12.80
CA ARG A 118 -0.30 -18.62 13.26
C ARG A 118 -0.60 -20.12 13.28
N ALA A 119 -1.83 -20.55 12.98
CA ALA A 119 -2.20 -21.96 12.97
C ALA A 119 -1.33 -22.80 12.02
N GLU A 120 -1.15 -24.09 12.28
CA GLU A 120 -0.35 -24.99 11.44
C GLU A 120 -0.83 -24.99 9.98
N GLY A 121 -2.13 -25.07 9.76
CA GLY A 121 -2.79 -25.05 8.44
C GLY A 121 -3.04 -23.67 7.86
N SER A 122 -2.50 -22.59 8.44
CA SER A 122 -2.71 -21.23 7.97
C SER A 122 -2.16 -21.01 6.56
N THR A 123 -2.95 -20.37 5.70
CA THR A 123 -2.57 -19.89 4.36
C THR A 123 -2.00 -18.47 4.40
N ASN A 124 -1.91 -17.84 5.57
CA ASN A 124 -1.32 -16.53 5.74
C ASN A 124 0.14 -16.54 5.25
N ALA A 125 0.44 -15.68 4.28
CA ALA A 125 1.76 -15.64 3.64
C ALA A 125 2.86 -15.20 4.60
N GLN A 126 2.51 -14.37 5.59
CA GLN A 126 3.41 -13.85 6.61
C GLN A 126 3.29 -14.60 7.96
N LYS A 127 2.76 -15.80 7.96
CA LYS A 127 2.65 -16.68 9.14
C LYS A 127 3.92 -16.70 10.00
N GLY A 128 5.09 -16.59 9.38
CA GLY A 128 6.38 -16.52 10.08
C GLY A 128 6.51 -15.32 11.02
N LEU A 129 5.85 -14.19 10.75
CA LEU A 129 5.87 -13.00 11.60
C LEU A 129 5.19 -13.24 12.96
N PHE A 130 4.24 -14.18 13.00
CA PHE A 130 3.47 -14.52 14.19
C PHE A 130 4.02 -15.74 14.95
N ALA A 131 5.06 -16.41 14.41
CA ALA A 131 5.63 -17.62 15.02
C ALA A 131 6.26 -17.37 16.40
N GLY A 132 6.65 -16.12 16.70
CA GLY A 132 7.17 -15.69 17.99
C GLY A 132 6.11 -15.52 19.10
N ILE A 133 4.80 -15.59 18.77
CA ILE A 133 3.72 -15.44 19.74
C ILE A 133 3.57 -16.75 20.53
N ALA A 134 3.79 -16.68 21.86
CA ALA A 134 3.56 -17.79 22.77
C ALA A 134 2.07 -17.94 23.09
N SER A 135 1.37 -16.84 23.37
CA SER A 135 -0.06 -16.83 23.66
C SER A 135 -0.72 -15.51 23.34
N VAL A 136 -2.00 -15.56 23.02
CA VAL A 136 -2.91 -14.41 22.93
C VAL A 136 -4.04 -14.66 23.91
N ALA A 137 -4.33 -13.68 24.78
CA ALA A 137 -5.36 -13.79 25.78
C ALA A 137 -6.26 -12.54 25.78
N ALA A 138 -7.54 -12.75 26.04
CA ALA A 138 -8.58 -11.72 26.19
C ALA A 138 -9.10 -11.76 27.62
N PRO A 139 -8.51 -11.02 28.56
CA PRO A 139 -8.99 -11.00 29.96
C PRO A 139 -10.36 -10.33 30.13
N ASP A 140 -10.68 -9.42 29.24
CA ASP A 140 -11.96 -8.73 29.11
C ASP A 140 -12.19 -8.31 27.66
N ALA A 141 -13.38 -7.80 27.31
CA ALA A 141 -13.75 -7.45 25.93
C ALA A 141 -12.88 -6.34 25.28
N GLU A 142 -12.18 -5.54 26.08
CA GLU A 142 -11.43 -4.37 25.62
C GLU A 142 -9.91 -4.54 25.74
N THR A 143 -9.46 -5.67 26.30
CA THR A 143 -8.04 -5.89 26.59
C THR A 143 -7.53 -7.15 25.90
N VAL A 144 -6.41 -7.01 25.16
CA VAL A 144 -5.69 -8.15 24.58
C VAL A 144 -4.28 -8.20 25.16
N VAL A 145 -3.88 -9.36 25.65
CA VAL A 145 -2.54 -9.62 26.16
C VAL A 145 -1.83 -10.61 25.26
N ILE A 146 -0.76 -10.18 24.62
CA ILE A 146 0.07 -11.02 23.74
C ILE A 146 1.39 -11.27 24.43
N THR A 147 1.75 -12.54 24.60
CA THR A 147 3.05 -12.94 25.15
C THR A 147 3.91 -13.53 24.06
N LEU A 148 5.17 -13.11 24.00
CA LEU A 148 6.17 -13.60 23.03
C LEU A 148 7.08 -14.63 23.66
N ASN A 149 7.60 -15.58 22.82
CA ASN A 149 8.62 -16.56 23.22
C ASN A 149 9.99 -15.89 23.52
N GLN A 150 10.27 -14.76 22.86
CA GLN A 150 11.48 -13.96 23.02
C GLN A 150 11.19 -12.50 22.63
N PRO A 151 11.96 -11.53 23.15
CA PRO A 151 11.76 -10.14 22.76
C PRO A 151 11.92 -9.94 21.26
N ASN A 152 11.01 -9.16 20.66
CA ASN A 152 11.00 -8.85 19.24
C ASN A 152 10.74 -7.35 19.02
N GLY A 153 11.79 -6.60 18.67
CA GLY A 153 11.68 -5.16 18.42
C GLY A 153 10.82 -4.77 17.22
N SER A 154 10.56 -5.72 16.30
CA SER A 154 9.71 -5.50 15.12
C SER A 154 8.25 -5.94 15.34
N PHE A 155 7.87 -6.37 16.54
CA PHE A 155 6.56 -6.99 16.76
C PHE A 155 5.39 -6.04 16.45
N LEU A 156 5.45 -4.79 16.91
CA LEU A 156 4.41 -3.79 16.60
C LEU A 156 4.37 -3.45 15.10
N PHE A 157 5.53 -3.44 14.43
CA PHE A 157 5.62 -3.27 12.99
C PHE A 157 4.94 -4.44 12.27
N ASN A 158 5.18 -5.66 12.71
CA ASN A 158 4.54 -6.87 12.14
C ASN A 158 3.02 -6.84 12.29
N LEU A 159 2.48 -6.27 13.38
CA LEU A 159 1.04 -6.12 13.59
C LEU A 159 0.39 -5.01 12.74
N ALA A 160 1.19 -4.18 12.07
CA ALA A 160 0.70 -3.12 11.19
C ALA A 160 0.56 -3.57 9.72
N TRP A 161 0.92 -4.81 9.40
CA TRP A 161 0.80 -5.37 8.04
C TRP A 161 -0.64 -5.83 7.75
N GLY A 162 -0.99 -5.88 6.46
CA GLY A 162 -2.29 -6.39 6.00
C GLY A 162 -2.58 -7.82 6.45
N ASP A 163 -1.54 -8.65 6.58
CA ASP A 163 -1.63 -10.03 7.08
C ASP A 163 -2.05 -10.14 8.56
N ALA A 164 -2.02 -9.04 9.32
CA ALA A 164 -2.36 -8.97 10.74
C ALA A 164 -3.69 -8.26 11.03
N VAL A 165 -4.53 -8.06 10.02
CA VAL A 165 -5.84 -7.42 10.20
C VAL A 165 -6.77 -8.30 11.02
N ILE A 166 -7.72 -7.66 11.69
CA ILE A 166 -8.70 -8.33 12.54
C ILE A 166 -9.93 -8.69 11.71
N VAL A 167 -10.33 -9.95 11.79
CA VAL A 167 -11.48 -10.52 11.08
C VAL A 167 -12.43 -11.20 12.08
N ALA A 168 -13.73 -11.13 11.81
CA ALA A 168 -14.73 -11.84 12.61
C ALA A 168 -14.73 -13.33 12.27
N PRO A 169 -14.87 -14.24 13.25
CA PRO A 169 -15.00 -15.68 13.00
C PRO A 169 -16.12 -16.02 12.01
N GLU A 170 -17.23 -15.29 12.07
CA GLU A 170 -18.44 -15.52 11.29
C GLU A 170 -18.26 -15.23 9.80
N SER A 171 -17.38 -14.28 9.45
CA SER A 171 -17.13 -13.85 8.06
C SER A 171 -15.84 -14.37 7.46
N ALA A 172 -14.88 -14.83 8.27
CA ALA A 172 -13.53 -15.15 7.88
C ALA A 172 -13.41 -16.09 6.66
N ASP A 173 -14.29 -17.09 6.56
CA ASP A 173 -14.27 -18.06 5.46
C ASP A 173 -14.77 -17.47 4.12
N ASN A 174 -15.49 -16.34 4.16
CA ASN A 174 -16.05 -15.69 2.98
C ASN A 174 -15.28 -14.43 2.56
N ASN A 175 -14.33 -13.95 3.37
CA ASN A 175 -13.60 -12.70 3.13
C ASN A 175 -12.81 -12.69 1.79
N ALA A 176 -12.50 -13.85 1.25
CA ALA A 176 -11.87 -13.95 -0.07
C ALA A 176 -12.71 -13.35 -1.21
N THR A 177 -14.03 -13.31 -1.08
CA THR A 177 -14.96 -12.81 -2.13
C THR A 177 -15.95 -11.76 -1.62
N THR A 178 -16.22 -11.75 -0.32
CA THR A 178 -17.18 -10.84 0.31
C THR A 178 -16.60 -10.36 1.65
N PRO A 179 -15.60 -9.47 1.58
CA PRO A 179 -14.86 -9.05 2.76
C PRO A 179 -15.73 -8.21 3.70
N ILE A 180 -15.69 -8.57 5.01
CA ILE A 180 -16.36 -7.87 6.10
C ILE A 180 -15.30 -7.49 7.12
N GLY A 181 -15.05 -6.20 7.28
CA GLY A 181 -14.07 -5.64 8.22
C GLY A 181 -14.66 -4.52 9.06
N THR A 182 -13.80 -3.75 9.70
CA THR A 182 -14.16 -2.63 10.58
C THR A 182 -13.90 -1.27 9.94
N GLY A 183 -13.33 -1.25 8.72
CA GLY A 183 -12.77 -0.08 8.08
C GLY A 183 -13.77 0.99 7.63
N PRO A 184 -13.24 2.12 7.12
CA PRO A 184 -14.04 3.27 6.69
C PRO A 184 -14.91 3.00 5.46
N PHE A 185 -14.62 1.96 4.68
CA PHE A 185 -15.40 1.55 3.52
C PHE A 185 -15.83 0.09 3.64
N ALA A 186 -17.06 -0.19 3.22
CA ALA A 186 -17.64 -1.51 3.14
C ALA A 186 -17.66 -2.01 1.69
N PHE A 187 -17.45 -3.30 1.49
CA PHE A 187 -17.52 -3.95 0.19
C PHE A 187 -18.94 -3.89 -0.40
N VAL A 188 -19.03 -3.58 -1.69
CA VAL A 188 -20.29 -3.56 -2.46
C VAL A 188 -20.32 -4.70 -3.44
N GLU A 189 -19.40 -4.70 -4.42
CA GLU A 189 -19.30 -5.78 -5.42
C GLU A 189 -17.89 -5.93 -5.98
N TRP A 190 -17.62 -7.09 -6.54
CA TRP A 190 -16.46 -7.39 -7.35
C TRP A 190 -16.91 -7.97 -8.69
N VAL A 191 -16.72 -7.21 -9.76
CA VAL A 191 -16.93 -7.65 -11.14
C VAL A 191 -15.57 -8.13 -11.66
N GLN A 192 -15.38 -9.44 -11.72
CA GLN A 192 -14.10 -10.04 -12.13
C GLN A 192 -13.67 -9.56 -13.52
N GLY A 193 -12.38 -9.21 -13.63
CA GLY A 193 -11.78 -8.64 -14.82
C GLY A 193 -12.12 -7.17 -15.08
N ASP A 194 -12.89 -6.52 -14.21
CA ASP A 194 -13.32 -5.14 -14.37
C ASP A 194 -13.01 -4.27 -13.15
N ARG A 195 -13.64 -4.51 -12.00
CA ARG A 195 -13.54 -3.62 -10.84
C ARG A 195 -13.94 -4.24 -9.51
N VAL A 196 -13.53 -3.57 -8.43
CA VAL A 196 -14.11 -3.70 -7.08
C VAL A 196 -14.70 -2.36 -6.66
N GLU A 197 -15.91 -2.38 -6.11
CA GLU A 197 -16.62 -1.23 -5.56
C GLU A 197 -16.72 -1.30 -4.04
N LEU A 198 -16.40 -0.17 -3.40
CA LEU A 198 -16.53 0.03 -1.97
C LEU A 198 -17.43 1.24 -1.72
N SER A 199 -18.27 1.18 -0.69
CA SER A 199 -19.08 2.31 -0.21
C SER A 199 -18.68 2.73 1.20
N LYS A 200 -18.90 3.99 1.53
CA LYS A 200 -18.66 4.53 2.85
C LYS A 200 -19.36 3.73 3.95
N ASN A 201 -18.62 3.38 4.98
CA ASN A 201 -19.19 2.83 6.22
C ASN A 201 -19.80 3.97 7.06
N PRO A 202 -21.14 4.08 7.16
CA PRO A 202 -21.78 5.15 7.92
C PRO A 202 -21.57 5.02 9.43
N ASN A 203 -21.17 3.82 9.89
CA ASN A 203 -20.96 3.51 11.32
C ASN A 203 -19.45 3.43 11.65
N TYR A 204 -18.58 3.97 10.79
CA TYR A 204 -17.14 3.92 11.03
C TYR A 204 -16.78 4.59 12.37
N TRP A 205 -16.07 3.86 13.20
CA TRP A 205 -15.68 4.27 14.56
C TRP A 205 -14.65 5.39 14.59
N GLY A 206 -13.83 5.52 13.52
CA GLY A 206 -12.77 6.52 13.39
C GLY A 206 -13.25 7.83 12.80
N THR A 207 -12.31 8.58 12.21
CA THR A 207 -12.64 9.86 11.55
C THR A 207 -13.48 9.61 10.29
N PRO A 208 -14.65 10.22 10.15
CA PRO A 208 -15.50 10.07 8.96
C PRO A 208 -14.75 10.43 7.67
N VAL A 209 -14.85 9.56 6.67
CA VAL A 209 -14.27 9.80 5.35
C VAL A 209 -15.14 10.74 4.52
N ALA A 210 -14.51 11.52 3.62
CA ALA A 210 -15.19 12.48 2.76
C ALA A 210 -15.85 11.81 1.54
N LEU A 211 -15.29 10.71 1.05
CA LEU A 211 -15.80 9.98 -0.11
C LEU A 211 -16.94 9.06 0.32
N ASP A 212 -17.98 8.99 -0.53
CA ASP A 212 -19.10 8.08 -0.35
C ASP A 212 -18.90 6.77 -1.10
N GLU A 213 -18.08 6.78 -2.19
CA GLU A 213 -17.84 5.61 -3.04
C GLU A 213 -16.39 5.62 -3.56
N VAL A 214 -15.80 4.43 -3.64
CA VAL A 214 -14.48 4.18 -4.23
C VAL A 214 -14.58 2.98 -5.16
N THR A 215 -14.19 3.17 -6.43
CA THR A 215 -14.14 2.11 -7.44
C THR A 215 -12.69 1.85 -7.84
N PHE A 216 -12.21 0.63 -7.62
CA PHE A 216 -10.90 0.17 -8.10
C PHE A 216 -11.09 -0.52 -9.45
N LYS A 217 -10.58 0.05 -10.54
CA LYS A 217 -10.70 -0.47 -11.91
C LYS A 217 -9.41 -1.14 -12.37
N PHE A 218 -9.50 -2.33 -12.95
CA PHE A 218 -8.33 -3.11 -13.38
C PHE A 218 -7.95 -2.74 -14.82
N VAL A 219 -6.82 -2.03 -14.98
CA VAL A 219 -6.33 -1.54 -16.28
C VAL A 219 -4.85 -1.90 -16.40
N GLY A 220 -4.56 -3.13 -16.86
CA GLY A 220 -3.20 -3.64 -17.01
C GLY A 220 -2.46 -3.21 -18.27
N ASP A 221 -3.17 -2.75 -19.31
CA ASP A 221 -2.53 -2.25 -20.53
C ASP A 221 -2.08 -0.79 -20.36
N PRO A 222 -0.77 -0.48 -20.57
CA PRO A 222 -0.24 0.89 -20.38
C PRO A 222 -0.92 1.94 -21.26
N THR A 223 -1.29 1.58 -22.50
CA THR A 223 -1.94 2.51 -23.44
C THR A 223 -3.38 2.80 -23.00
N ALA A 224 -4.10 1.75 -22.54
CA ALA A 224 -5.45 1.91 -22.00
C ALA A 224 -5.45 2.72 -20.70
N ALA A 225 -4.46 2.51 -19.82
CA ALA A 225 -4.31 3.29 -18.59
C ALA A 225 -4.11 4.78 -18.89
N PHE A 226 -3.21 5.12 -19.83
CA PHE A 226 -3.02 6.50 -20.25
C PHE A 226 -4.28 7.10 -20.87
N ALA A 227 -4.98 6.36 -21.75
CA ALA A 227 -6.22 6.84 -22.35
C ALA A 227 -7.31 7.09 -21.29
N ALA A 228 -7.47 6.18 -20.32
CA ALA A 228 -8.45 6.33 -19.24
C ALA A 228 -8.18 7.55 -18.35
N MET A 229 -6.90 7.86 -18.06
CA MET A 229 -6.53 9.11 -17.38
C MET A 229 -6.91 10.33 -18.23
N MET A 230 -6.56 10.34 -19.52
CA MET A 230 -6.81 11.47 -20.42
C MET A 230 -8.30 11.75 -20.65
N THR A 231 -9.15 10.71 -20.57
CA THR A 231 -10.62 10.83 -20.68
C THR A 231 -11.32 11.08 -19.35
N GLU A 232 -10.55 11.13 -18.25
CA GLU A 232 -11.08 11.28 -16.88
C GLU A 232 -12.02 10.12 -16.45
N ASP A 233 -11.83 8.92 -17.04
CA ASP A 233 -12.49 7.70 -16.60
C ASP A 233 -11.85 7.16 -15.31
N LEU A 234 -10.63 7.60 -15.03
CA LEU A 234 -9.88 7.38 -13.79
C LEU A 234 -9.48 8.72 -13.18
N ASP A 235 -9.58 8.83 -11.87
CA ASP A 235 -9.21 10.01 -11.08
C ASP A 235 -7.80 9.89 -10.48
N ALA A 236 -7.36 8.66 -10.21
CA ALA A 236 -6.05 8.36 -9.67
C ALA A 236 -5.53 7.03 -10.22
N PHE A 237 -4.22 6.91 -10.33
CA PHE A 237 -3.55 5.66 -10.71
C PHE A 237 -2.23 5.53 -9.92
N PRO A 238 -2.22 4.87 -8.77
CA PRO A 238 -0.98 4.48 -8.11
C PRO A 238 -0.20 3.49 -8.99
N ASN A 239 1.13 3.53 -8.96
CA ASN A 239 1.97 2.64 -9.77
C ASN A 239 1.63 2.67 -11.27
N PHE A 240 1.50 3.87 -11.84
CA PHE A 240 1.09 4.09 -13.22
C PHE A 240 1.99 3.33 -14.21
N PRO A 241 1.42 2.48 -15.11
CA PRO A 241 2.21 1.50 -15.88
C PRO A 241 2.88 2.05 -17.13
N SER A 242 2.79 3.36 -17.40
CA SER A 242 3.30 4.02 -18.63
C SER A 242 4.22 5.20 -18.28
N PRO A 243 5.39 4.95 -17.69
CA PRO A 243 6.28 6.02 -17.23
C PRO A 243 6.74 6.94 -18.37
N GLU A 244 6.81 6.45 -19.60
CA GLU A 244 7.16 7.23 -20.81
C GLU A 244 6.14 8.32 -21.14
N THR A 245 4.92 8.21 -20.62
CA THR A 245 3.85 9.21 -20.84
C THR A 245 3.70 10.23 -19.72
N LEU A 246 4.37 10.03 -18.58
CA LEU A 246 4.28 10.94 -17.43
C LEU A 246 4.59 12.40 -17.79
N PRO A 247 5.57 12.73 -18.65
CA PRO A 247 5.79 14.12 -19.06
C PRO A 247 4.58 14.77 -19.76
N GLN A 248 3.71 13.96 -20.41
CA GLN A 248 2.50 14.49 -21.05
C GLN A 248 1.42 14.78 -19.99
N LEU A 249 1.31 13.96 -18.94
CA LEU A 249 0.42 14.20 -17.82
C LEU A 249 0.89 15.42 -16.98
N GLU A 250 2.19 15.53 -16.74
CA GLU A 250 2.79 16.68 -16.04
C GLU A 250 2.53 18.03 -16.76
N ALA A 251 2.51 18.02 -18.09
CA ALA A 251 2.26 19.21 -18.88
C ALA A 251 0.78 19.62 -18.92
N ASP A 252 -0.14 18.74 -18.53
CA ASP A 252 -1.58 19.00 -18.52
C ASP A 252 -2.03 19.43 -17.11
N PRO A 253 -2.56 20.66 -16.94
CA PRO A 253 -2.92 21.19 -15.63
C PRO A 253 -4.07 20.45 -14.92
N ARG A 254 -4.72 19.50 -15.58
CA ARG A 254 -5.74 18.62 -14.97
C ARG A 254 -5.11 17.56 -14.05
N PHE A 255 -3.83 17.23 -14.26
CA PHE A 255 -3.17 16.16 -13.54
C PHE A 255 -2.10 16.66 -12.57
N ASN A 256 -1.92 15.92 -11.50
CA ASN A 256 -0.82 16.08 -10.55
C ASN A 256 0.00 14.77 -10.55
N VAL A 257 1.17 14.79 -11.17
CA VAL A 257 2.09 13.64 -11.18
C VAL A 257 2.98 13.70 -9.96
N ILE A 258 2.93 12.65 -9.14
CA ILE A 258 3.75 12.51 -7.93
C ILE A 258 4.72 11.36 -8.14
N VAL A 259 6.02 11.67 -8.17
CA VAL A 259 7.08 10.67 -8.21
C VAL A 259 7.61 10.47 -6.80
N GLY A 260 7.31 9.31 -6.22
CA GLY A 260 7.71 8.94 -4.87
C GLY A 260 8.70 7.78 -4.86
N SER A 261 9.29 7.53 -3.69
CA SER A 261 10.07 6.32 -3.43
C SER A 261 9.20 5.29 -2.72
N THR A 262 9.31 4.03 -3.12
CA THR A 262 8.63 2.89 -2.51
C THR A 262 9.67 1.88 -2.01
N GLU A 263 9.24 0.90 -1.21
CA GLU A 263 10.06 -0.26 -0.85
C GLU A 263 10.10 -1.31 -1.98
N GLY A 264 9.41 -1.06 -3.11
CA GLY A 264 9.44 -1.94 -4.28
C GLY A 264 10.79 -1.94 -4.96
N GLU A 265 11.34 -3.12 -5.22
CA GLU A 265 12.67 -3.31 -5.78
C GLU A 265 12.62 -4.19 -7.03
N THR A 266 13.40 -3.81 -8.04
CA THR A 266 13.70 -4.70 -9.17
C THR A 266 15.03 -5.39 -8.93
N ILE A 267 15.00 -6.71 -8.75
CA ILE A 267 16.18 -7.51 -8.42
C ILE A 267 16.41 -8.64 -9.43
N MET A 268 17.70 -9.00 -9.60
CA MET A 268 18.08 -10.23 -10.28
C MET A 268 18.43 -11.30 -9.26
N SER A 269 17.63 -12.36 -9.19
CA SER A 269 17.88 -13.51 -8.31
C SER A 269 18.73 -14.56 -8.99
N MET A 270 19.78 -15.04 -8.30
CA MET A 270 20.64 -16.11 -8.74
C MET A 270 20.53 -17.32 -7.78
N ASN A 271 20.31 -18.53 -8.33
CA ASN A 271 20.23 -19.72 -7.51
C ASN A 271 21.61 -20.19 -7.05
N ASN A 272 22.01 -19.80 -5.84
CA ASN A 272 23.32 -20.12 -5.25
C ASN A 272 23.58 -21.60 -5.01
N LYS A 273 22.59 -22.48 -5.19
CA LYS A 273 22.73 -23.94 -5.03
C LYS A 273 22.99 -24.64 -6.37
N ARG A 274 23.00 -23.93 -7.48
CA ARG A 274 23.16 -24.51 -8.82
C ARG A 274 24.34 -23.86 -9.55
N ALA A 275 25.17 -24.71 -10.18
CA ALA A 275 26.22 -24.23 -11.07
C ALA A 275 25.60 -23.45 -12.26
N PRO A 276 26.26 -22.36 -12.72
CA PRO A 276 27.55 -21.87 -12.23
C PRO A 276 27.42 -20.85 -11.07
N PHE A 277 26.19 -20.55 -10.60
CA PHE A 277 25.93 -19.53 -9.58
C PHE A 277 26.26 -19.97 -8.15
N ASP A 278 26.64 -21.21 -7.93
CA ASP A 278 27.23 -21.73 -6.67
C ASP A 278 28.63 -21.12 -6.41
N ASN A 279 29.32 -20.67 -7.48
CA ASN A 279 30.58 -19.96 -7.38
C ASN A 279 30.37 -18.46 -7.15
N VAL A 280 30.91 -17.92 -6.06
CA VAL A 280 30.79 -16.51 -5.70
C VAL A 280 31.37 -15.57 -6.79
N LYS A 281 32.51 -15.94 -7.42
CA LYS A 281 33.12 -15.14 -8.49
C LYS A 281 32.23 -14.98 -9.72
N VAL A 282 31.42 -16.01 -10.02
CA VAL A 282 30.42 -15.91 -11.09
C VAL A 282 29.34 -14.89 -10.73
N ARG A 283 28.85 -14.90 -9.48
CA ARG A 283 27.84 -13.93 -9.04
C ARG A 283 28.39 -12.51 -9.04
N GLU A 284 29.63 -12.31 -8.55
CA GLU A 284 30.32 -11.02 -8.61
C GLU A 284 30.52 -10.55 -10.05
N ALA A 285 30.91 -11.44 -10.95
CA ALA A 285 31.07 -11.15 -12.36
C ALA A 285 29.77 -10.65 -12.99
N VAL A 286 28.65 -11.32 -12.72
CA VAL A 286 27.33 -10.90 -13.20
C VAL A 286 26.97 -9.52 -12.63
N ALA A 287 27.24 -9.26 -11.35
CA ALA A 287 26.96 -7.97 -10.73
C ALA A 287 27.75 -6.81 -11.38
N HIS A 288 29.04 -7.03 -11.73
CA HIS A 288 29.86 -6.06 -12.45
C HIS A 288 29.53 -5.92 -13.96
N ALA A 289 28.81 -6.89 -14.53
CA ALA A 289 28.40 -6.83 -15.94
C ALA A 289 27.15 -5.96 -16.16
N ILE A 290 26.41 -5.63 -15.12
CA ILE A 290 25.11 -4.94 -15.21
C ILE A 290 25.29 -3.44 -15.01
N ASN A 291 24.99 -2.66 -16.05
CA ASN A 291 24.86 -1.20 -15.93
C ASN A 291 23.45 -0.84 -15.43
N ARG A 292 23.31 -0.67 -14.11
CA ARG A 292 22.02 -0.36 -13.48
C ARG A 292 21.44 0.96 -13.97
N GLN A 293 22.29 1.96 -14.23
CA GLN A 293 21.82 3.25 -14.71
C GLN A 293 21.25 3.17 -16.13
N GLU A 294 21.89 2.42 -17.04
CA GLU A 294 21.34 2.21 -18.39
C GLU A 294 19.99 1.47 -18.37
N ILE A 295 19.76 0.57 -17.39
CA ILE A 295 18.47 -0.09 -17.22
C ILE A 295 17.42 0.93 -16.75
N ILE A 296 17.76 1.77 -15.77
CA ILE A 296 16.87 2.83 -15.28
C ILE A 296 16.52 3.79 -16.41
N ASP A 297 17.53 4.27 -17.15
CA ASP A 297 17.33 5.23 -18.23
C ASP A 297 16.53 4.62 -19.40
N GLY A 298 16.84 3.37 -19.77
CA GLY A 298 16.28 2.72 -20.95
C GLY A 298 14.93 2.02 -20.72
N ALA A 299 14.72 1.41 -19.56
CA ALA A 299 13.52 0.63 -19.26
C ALA A 299 12.54 1.36 -18.34
N MET A 300 13.05 2.26 -17.49
CA MET A 300 12.24 2.99 -16.52
C MET A 300 12.17 4.50 -16.82
N PHE A 301 12.67 4.93 -17.99
CA PHE A 301 12.63 6.32 -18.45
C PHE A 301 13.22 7.32 -17.44
N GLY A 302 14.23 6.90 -16.67
CA GLY A 302 14.87 7.70 -15.64
C GLY A 302 14.18 7.63 -14.26
N TYR A 303 13.03 6.98 -14.14
CA TYR A 303 12.32 6.83 -12.87
C TYR A 303 12.84 5.60 -12.11
N GLY A 304 13.82 5.82 -11.24
CA GLY A 304 14.40 4.77 -10.41
C GLY A 304 15.66 5.25 -9.71
N THR A 305 16.08 4.51 -8.70
CA THR A 305 17.32 4.78 -7.95
C THR A 305 18.10 3.48 -7.83
N PRO A 306 19.40 3.47 -8.22
CA PRO A 306 20.26 2.31 -7.98
C PRO A 306 20.36 2.04 -6.46
N ILE A 307 20.21 0.78 -6.07
CA ILE A 307 20.35 0.34 -4.69
C ILE A 307 21.47 -0.70 -4.57
N GLY A 308 22.13 -0.72 -3.41
CA GLY A 308 23.20 -1.65 -3.10
C GLY A 308 22.83 -2.70 -2.05
N THR A 309 21.66 -2.57 -1.45
CA THR A 309 21.09 -3.49 -0.44
C THR A 309 19.63 -3.77 -0.73
N PHE A 310 19.02 -4.65 0.05
CA PHE A 310 17.60 -5.03 -0.04
C PHE A 310 16.64 -3.98 0.53
N PHE A 311 17.11 -2.82 0.91
CA PHE A 311 16.28 -1.74 1.45
C PHE A 311 16.35 -0.54 0.51
N ALA A 312 15.23 0.18 0.39
CA ALA A 312 15.18 1.44 -0.33
C ALA A 312 15.94 2.55 0.44
N PRO A 313 16.48 3.57 -0.24
CA PRO A 313 17.30 4.61 0.42
C PRO A 313 16.62 5.40 1.54
N HIS A 314 15.29 5.46 1.57
CA HIS A 314 14.53 6.10 2.66
C HIS A 314 14.33 5.20 3.88
N ASN A 315 14.61 3.90 3.76
CA ASN A 315 14.50 2.96 4.88
C ASN A 315 15.63 3.18 5.89
N PRO A 316 15.36 3.25 7.20
CA PRO A 316 16.39 3.43 8.22
C PRO A 316 17.47 2.34 8.26
N ALA A 317 17.18 1.15 7.73
CA ALA A 317 18.13 0.04 7.63
C ALA A 317 18.99 0.07 6.35
N TYR A 318 18.76 1.02 5.45
CA TYR A 318 19.53 1.16 4.22
C TYR A 318 21.00 1.45 4.50
N VAL A 319 21.86 0.75 3.77
CA VAL A 319 23.30 1.04 3.71
C VAL A 319 23.67 1.16 2.23
N ASP A 320 24.28 2.26 1.84
CA ASP A 320 24.76 2.41 0.47
C ASP A 320 25.96 1.50 0.21
N LEU A 321 25.73 0.44 -0.52
CA LEU A 321 26.72 -0.53 -1.00
C LEU A 321 26.79 -0.55 -2.54
N THR A 322 26.28 0.46 -3.22
CA THR A 322 26.27 0.52 -4.69
C THR A 322 27.66 0.40 -5.29
N GLY A 323 28.69 0.97 -4.63
CA GLY A 323 30.09 0.91 -5.06
C GLY A 323 30.75 -0.47 -4.95
N ILE A 324 30.14 -1.46 -4.30
CA ILE A 324 30.72 -2.82 -4.21
C ILE A 324 30.67 -3.54 -5.56
N SER A 325 29.69 -3.22 -6.40
CA SER A 325 29.47 -3.85 -7.71
C SER A 325 29.23 -2.81 -8.80
N ASP A 326 30.15 -1.86 -8.91
CA ASP A 326 30.17 -0.90 -10.00
C ASP A 326 30.22 -1.62 -11.37
N TYR A 327 29.60 -1.00 -12.38
CA TYR A 327 29.66 -1.51 -13.73
C TYR A 327 31.09 -1.53 -14.25
N ASP A 328 31.67 -2.72 -14.41
CA ASP A 328 33.03 -2.98 -14.85
C ASP A 328 33.10 -4.29 -15.66
N PRO A 329 32.85 -4.22 -17.00
CA PRO A 329 32.89 -5.41 -17.85
C PRO A 329 34.24 -6.10 -17.89
N GLU A 330 35.37 -5.38 -17.72
CA GLU A 330 36.70 -5.98 -17.69
C GLU A 330 36.92 -6.81 -16.44
N LYS A 331 36.54 -6.28 -15.29
CA LYS A 331 36.53 -7.03 -14.02
C LYS A 331 35.61 -8.23 -14.08
N SER A 332 34.43 -8.09 -14.69
CA SER A 332 33.50 -9.20 -14.91
C SER A 332 34.17 -10.34 -15.70
N ARG A 333 34.81 -10.03 -16.83
CA ARG A 333 35.53 -11.04 -17.64
C ARG A 333 36.67 -11.71 -16.87
N ALA A 334 37.44 -10.93 -16.10
CA ALA A 334 38.50 -11.47 -15.27
C ALA A 334 37.98 -12.46 -14.21
N LEU A 335 36.90 -12.10 -13.53
CA LEU A 335 36.25 -12.97 -12.54
C LEU A 335 35.69 -14.25 -13.16
N LEU A 336 35.10 -14.17 -14.36
CA LEU A 336 34.65 -15.36 -15.09
C LEU A 336 35.81 -16.27 -15.47
N ALA A 337 36.92 -15.72 -15.97
CA ALA A 337 38.11 -16.52 -16.29
C ALA A 337 38.68 -17.20 -15.05
N GLU A 338 38.78 -16.49 -13.91
CA GLU A 338 39.19 -17.07 -12.63
C GLU A 338 38.25 -18.14 -12.11
N ALA A 339 36.96 -18.04 -12.43
CA ALA A 339 35.93 -19.02 -12.07
C ALA A 339 35.93 -20.26 -13.00
N GLY A 340 36.79 -20.27 -14.06
CA GLY A 340 36.86 -21.37 -15.02
C GLY A 340 35.95 -21.19 -16.25
N TYR A 341 35.43 -20.01 -16.49
CA TYR A 341 34.53 -19.68 -17.59
C TYR A 341 35.09 -18.53 -18.48
N PRO A 342 36.32 -18.66 -19.06
CA PRO A 342 36.92 -17.57 -19.83
C PRO A 342 36.10 -17.16 -21.06
N ASP A 343 35.34 -18.10 -21.64
CA ASP A 343 34.50 -17.89 -22.82
C ASP A 343 32.98 -17.73 -22.42
N GLY A 344 32.70 -17.56 -21.14
CA GLY A 344 31.32 -17.51 -20.62
C GLY A 344 30.69 -18.88 -20.44
N PHE A 345 29.38 -18.90 -20.20
CA PHE A 345 28.57 -20.11 -20.02
C PHE A 345 27.14 -19.89 -20.54
N ALA A 346 26.47 -20.99 -20.85
CA ALA A 346 25.03 -20.95 -21.16
C ALA A 346 24.22 -21.11 -19.86
N THR A 347 23.17 -20.33 -19.72
CA THR A 347 22.22 -20.41 -18.61
C THR A 347 20.82 -20.06 -19.08
N THR A 348 19.81 -20.47 -18.32
CA THR A 348 18.38 -20.17 -18.54
C THR A 348 17.80 -19.60 -17.27
#